data_f40eaa3ef5d2f961fc870dc8c65f8c9c
#
_entry.id   f40eaa3ef5d2f961fc870dc8c65f8c9c
#
_cell.length_a   1.000
_cell.length_b   1.000
_cell.length_c   1.000
_cell.angle_alpha   90.00
_cell.angle_beta   90.00
_cell.angle_gamma   90.00
#
_symmetry.space_group_name_H-M   'P 1'
#
loop_
_entity.id
_entity.type
_entity.pdbx_description
1 polymer ?
#
loop_
_entity_poly.entity_id
_entity_poly.type
_entity_poly.pdbx_seq_one_letter_code
_entity_poly.pdbx_strand_id
1 'polypeptide(L)'
;MIGTQGGFDRRVLSALDAAPSRIPVVLGGCGSGRSSLLAHLGAWAGRSTYLVDVERCATTPERFTQAVIDASPFAWHGRAHVSTSPRDAFDYFLAFLASARGPAGEPCLFLLDEAFELRTFESFPGLRLVLRDLLDAIAASDNRFVLTSRYTARAHRFLRDAPARFEVMHIAPLAVADVVDHLAPAFNHYEQMATDDRDYLGRAVHALTDGRPVYVEALAGAMAGQPLGPADPAAALTGLLVRGGALDAWCRFRYELRLHRARGYGALKAILDILAEDEPLTLTEISLRLHRTPGSTKDYLSWLEDVDLVTVRQKRYTFSDPLLRLWVGLHCRPVAPTDDTVAREVQRFAVARMPEPSLAYAGTGEEATREERRNWGIIEID
;
A
#
# COMPACT_ATOMS: atom_id res chain seq x y z
N MET A 1 -6.13 -0.84 -18.44
CA MET A 1 -5.08 -1.70 -17.86
C MET A 1 -3.81 -0.89 -17.82
N ILE A 2 -3.24 -0.70 -16.63
CA ILE A 2 -2.10 0.19 -16.38
C ILE A 2 -0.83 -0.45 -16.95
N GLY A 3 -0.06 0.26 -17.80
CA GLY A 3 1.05 -0.27 -18.58
C GLY A 3 2.18 -0.99 -17.79
N THR A 4 2.57 -0.50 -16.63
CA THR A 4 3.59 -1.14 -15.77
C THR A 4 3.11 -2.43 -15.09
N GLN A 5 1.82 -2.60 -14.83
CA GLN A 5 1.28 -3.85 -14.28
C GLN A 5 1.49 -5.01 -15.26
N GLY A 6 1.31 -4.81 -16.56
CA GLY A 6 1.54 -5.87 -17.57
C GLY A 6 2.97 -6.42 -17.63
N GLY A 7 3.98 -5.63 -17.24
CA GLY A 7 5.37 -6.09 -17.09
C GLY A 7 5.59 -6.87 -15.81
N PHE A 8 4.98 -6.43 -14.72
CA PHE A 8 5.06 -7.08 -13.43
C PHE A 8 4.30 -8.42 -13.42
N ASP A 9 3.08 -8.45 -13.99
CA ASP A 9 2.28 -9.68 -14.15
C ASP A 9 3.05 -10.75 -14.92
N ARG A 10 3.68 -10.37 -16.05
CA ARG A 10 4.54 -11.29 -16.84
C ARG A 10 5.71 -11.84 -16.04
N ARG A 11 6.31 -11.05 -15.18
CA ARG A 11 7.40 -11.50 -14.30
C ARG A 11 6.91 -12.53 -13.28
N VAL A 12 5.74 -12.30 -12.66
CA VAL A 12 5.12 -13.24 -11.74
C VAL A 12 4.79 -14.56 -12.46
N LEU A 13 4.19 -14.48 -13.64
CA LEU A 13 3.86 -15.65 -14.46
C LEU A 13 5.12 -16.42 -14.87
N SER A 14 6.16 -15.73 -15.32
CA SER A 14 7.46 -16.35 -15.66
C SER A 14 8.09 -17.11 -14.48
N ALA A 15 7.94 -16.60 -13.27
CA ALA A 15 8.43 -17.28 -12.07
C ALA A 15 7.61 -18.53 -11.76
N LEU A 16 6.28 -18.49 -11.94
CA LEU A 16 5.40 -19.66 -11.78
C LEU A 16 5.65 -20.75 -12.81
N ASP A 17 6.05 -20.37 -14.03
CA ASP A 17 6.31 -21.31 -15.16
C ASP A 17 7.77 -21.78 -15.22
N ALA A 18 8.65 -21.28 -14.34
CA ALA A 18 10.03 -21.74 -14.24
C ALA A 18 10.11 -23.24 -13.88
N ALA A 19 11.21 -23.88 -14.20
CA ALA A 19 11.48 -25.28 -13.84
C ALA A 19 12.76 -25.39 -12.99
N PRO A 20 12.67 -25.65 -11.68
CA PRO A 20 11.44 -25.80 -10.88
C PRO A 20 10.66 -24.48 -10.72
N SER A 21 9.34 -24.59 -10.55
CA SER A 21 8.47 -23.44 -10.30
C SER A 21 8.95 -22.65 -9.09
N ARG A 22 9.05 -21.33 -9.24
CA ARG A 22 9.35 -20.41 -8.13
C ARG A 22 8.07 -20.00 -7.41
N ILE A 23 8.23 -19.50 -6.20
CA ILE A 23 7.14 -19.00 -5.36
C ILE A 23 7.29 -17.49 -5.26
N PRO A 24 6.57 -16.70 -6.08
CA PRO A 24 6.57 -15.25 -5.97
C PRO A 24 6.04 -14.78 -4.61
N VAL A 25 6.80 -13.92 -3.94
CA VAL A 25 6.37 -13.18 -2.75
C VAL A 25 6.26 -11.71 -3.11
N VAL A 26 5.04 -11.27 -3.36
CA VAL A 26 4.74 -9.93 -3.85
C VAL A 26 4.60 -8.97 -2.67
N LEU A 27 5.51 -8.04 -2.56
CA LEU A 27 5.56 -7.03 -1.51
C LEU A 27 5.15 -5.66 -2.04
N GLY A 28 4.30 -4.98 -1.29
CA GLY A 28 3.89 -3.61 -1.62
C GLY A 28 2.98 -3.04 -0.53
N GLY A 29 3.12 -1.78 -0.19
CA GLY A 29 2.32 -1.10 0.83
C GLY A 29 0.82 -1.11 0.50
N CYS A 30 -0.01 -0.61 1.42
CA CYS A 30 -1.44 -0.46 1.15
C CYS A 30 -1.68 0.42 -0.08
N GLY A 31 -2.60 0.00 -0.95
CA GLY A 31 -2.92 0.72 -2.17
C GLY A 31 -1.90 0.59 -3.31
N SER A 32 -0.97 -0.36 -3.22
CA SER A 32 0.01 -0.63 -4.28
C SER A 32 -0.51 -1.45 -5.48
N GLY A 33 -1.75 -1.92 -5.43
CA GLY A 33 -2.35 -2.73 -6.50
C GLY A 33 -2.19 -4.26 -6.33
N ARG A 34 -1.75 -4.76 -5.16
CA ARG A 34 -1.60 -6.21 -4.89
C ARG A 34 -2.88 -7.01 -5.13
N SER A 35 -4.01 -6.54 -4.61
CA SER A 35 -5.31 -7.21 -4.78
C SER A 35 -5.75 -7.23 -6.25
N SER A 36 -5.46 -6.16 -7.01
CA SER A 36 -5.69 -6.12 -8.47
C SER A 36 -4.83 -7.13 -9.22
N LEU A 37 -3.56 -7.28 -8.82
CA LEU A 37 -2.67 -8.32 -9.34
C LEU A 37 -3.23 -9.72 -9.09
N LEU A 38 -3.64 -10.01 -7.84
CA LEU A 38 -4.19 -11.33 -7.51
C LEU A 38 -5.48 -11.63 -8.29
N ALA A 39 -6.36 -10.64 -8.47
CA ALA A 39 -7.56 -10.79 -9.29
C ALA A 39 -7.21 -11.09 -10.77
N HIS A 40 -6.19 -10.43 -11.31
CA HIS A 40 -5.68 -10.69 -12.66
C HIS A 40 -5.11 -12.10 -12.82
N LEU A 41 -4.26 -12.54 -11.87
CA LEU A 41 -3.70 -13.89 -11.85
C LEU A 41 -4.80 -14.95 -11.74
N GLY A 42 -5.81 -14.69 -10.91
CA GLY A 42 -6.99 -15.54 -10.78
C GLY A 42 -7.77 -15.68 -12.09
N ALA A 43 -8.01 -14.59 -12.80
CA ALA A 43 -8.68 -14.60 -14.10
C ALA A 43 -7.86 -15.33 -15.17
N TRP A 44 -6.53 -15.16 -15.17
CA TRP A 44 -5.63 -15.80 -16.11
C TRP A 44 -5.55 -17.33 -15.91
N ALA A 45 -5.38 -17.79 -14.67
CA ALA A 45 -5.21 -19.22 -14.36
C ALA A 45 -6.54 -19.99 -14.28
N GLY A 46 -7.68 -19.30 -14.30
CA GLY A 46 -9.01 -19.92 -14.39
C GLY A 46 -9.36 -20.83 -13.21
N ARG A 47 -9.98 -22.00 -13.51
CA ARG A 47 -10.57 -22.89 -12.49
C ARG A 47 -9.56 -23.57 -11.57
N SER A 48 -8.28 -23.60 -11.94
CA SER A 48 -7.22 -24.20 -11.11
C SER A 48 -6.59 -23.19 -10.12
N THR A 49 -7.29 -22.10 -9.80
CA THR A 49 -6.82 -21.05 -8.89
C THR A 49 -7.73 -20.89 -7.69
N TYR A 50 -7.13 -20.70 -6.53
CA TYR A 50 -7.83 -20.39 -5.29
C TYR A 50 -7.20 -19.21 -4.55
N LEU A 51 -7.97 -18.15 -4.38
CA LEU A 51 -7.59 -16.96 -3.60
C LEU A 51 -8.02 -17.12 -2.15
N VAL A 52 -7.06 -17.02 -1.24
CA VAL A 52 -7.28 -17.04 0.22
C VAL A 52 -6.89 -15.69 0.79
N ASP A 53 -7.84 -14.93 1.29
CA ASP A 53 -7.60 -13.73 2.09
C ASP A 53 -7.30 -14.15 3.53
N VAL A 54 -6.01 -14.29 3.83
CA VAL A 54 -5.55 -14.80 5.13
C VAL A 54 -5.91 -13.83 6.25
N GLU A 55 -5.77 -12.53 6.06
CA GLU A 55 -6.07 -11.54 7.10
C GLU A 55 -7.52 -11.61 7.54
N ARG A 56 -8.43 -11.82 6.59
CA ARG A 56 -9.87 -11.88 6.86
C ARG A 56 -10.29 -13.15 7.59
N CYS A 57 -9.67 -14.29 7.29
CA CYS A 57 -10.10 -15.58 7.82
C CYS A 57 -9.20 -16.13 8.94
N ALA A 58 -8.00 -15.58 9.21
CA ALA A 58 -7.08 -16.04 10.25
C ALA A 58 -7.56 -15.65 11.66
N THR A 59 -8.59 -16.36 12.17
CA THR A 59 -9.14 -16.17 13.52
C THR A 59 -8.55 -17.16 14.51
N THR A 60 -8.89 -18.45 14.40
CA THR A 60 -8.25 -19.57 15.09
C THR A 60 -7.79 -20.60 14.06
N PRO A 61 -6.75 -21.41 14.33
CA PRO A 61 -6.26 -22.40 13.38
C PRO A 61 -7.35 -23.35 12.85
N GLU A 62 -8.26 -23.78 13.75
CA GLU A 62 -9.35 -24.71 13.40
C GLU A 62 -10.36 -24.06 12.45
N ARG A 63 -10.84 -22.84 12.79
CA ARG A 63 -11.81 -22.10 11.97
C ARG A 63 -11.23 -21.67 10.64
N PHE A 64 -9.98 -21.23 10.64
CA PHE A 64 -9.24 -20.88 9.45
C PHE A 64 -9.15 -22.07 8.49
N THR A 65 -8.65 -23.20 8.99
CA THR A 65 -8.48 -24.43 8.21
C THR A 65 -9.81 -24.90 7.62
N GLN A 66 -10.85 -24.95 8.44
CA GLN A 66 -12.18 -25.35 7.99
C GLN A 66 -12.72 -24.40 6.91
N ALA A 67 -12.66 -23.09 7.14
CA ALA A 67 -13.16 -22.10 6.19
C ALA A 67 -12.42 -22.15 4.83
N VAL A 68 -11.08 -22.34 4.85
CA VAL A 68 -10.27 -22.44 3.63
C VAL A 68 -10.60 -23.71 2.86
N ILE A 69 -10.73 -24.86 3.53
CA ILE A 69 -11.00 -26.14 2.87
C ILE A 69 -12.43 -26.18 2.33
N ASP A 70 -13.42 -25.73 3.09
CA ASP A 70 -14.84 -25.74 2.68
C ASP A 70 -15.11 -24.81 1.50
N ALA A 71 -14.40 -23.69 1.41
CA ALA A 71 -14.54 -22.74 0.30
C ALA A 71 -13.66 -23.07 -0.91
N SER A 72 -12.82 -24.12 -0.83
CA SER A 72 -11.91 -24.50 -1.90
C SER A 72 -12.63 -25.08 -3.11
N PRO A 73 -12.28 -24.67 -4.34
CA PRO A 73 -12.80 -25.30 -5.55
C PRO A 73 -12.07 -26.62 -5.90
N PHE A 74 -11.05 -27.01 -5.12
CA PHE A 74 -10.18 -28.12 -5.44
C PHE A 74 -10.65 -29.43 -4.85
N ALA A 75 -10.43 -30.53 -5.59
CA ALA A 75 -10.62 -31.85 -5.06
C ALA A 75 -9.53 -32.18 -4.04
N TRP A 76 -9.95 -32.62 -2.87
CA TRP A 76 -9.05 -33.09 -1.83
C TRP A 76 -9.65 -34.27 -1.08
N HIS A 77 -8.90 -35.39 -1.04
CA HIS A 77 -9.34 -36.63 -0.43
C HIS A 77 -8.79 -36.81 1.00
N GLY A 78 -8.56 -35.70 1.70
CA GLY A 78 -8.24 -35.74 3.12
C GLY A 78 -9.37 -36.42 3.90
N ARG A 79 -9.04 -37.28 4.87
CA ARG A 79 -10.06 -37.85 5.76
C ARG A 79 -10.77 -36.72 6.50
N ALA A 80 -12.09 -36.85 6.66
CA ALA A 80 -12.82 -35.92 7.57
C ALA A 80 -12.09 -35.88 8.91
N HIS A 81 -11.48 -34.74 9.21
CA HIS A 81 -10.60 -34.59 10.36
C HIS A 81 -11.29 -33.70 11.40
N VAL A 82 -11.56 -34.26 12.55
CA VAL A 82 -11.93 -33.46 13.72
C VAL A 82 -10.62 -33.05 14.37
N SER A 83 -10.23 -31.78 14.19
CA SER A 83 -9.01 -31.25 14.81
C SER A 83 -9.11 -31.34 16.32
N THR A 84 -8.15 -31.99 16.95
CA THR A 84 -8.08 -32.15 18.41
C THR A 84 -7.25 -31.06 19.05
N SER A 85 -6.46 -30.33 18.27
CA SER A 85 -5.62 -29.23 18.73
C SER A 85 -5.38 -28.19 17.63
N PRO A 86 -4.97 -26.95 17.99
CA PRO A 86 -4.54 -25.93 17.02
C PRO A 86 -3.44 -26.42 16.08
N ARG A 87 -2.50 -27.23 16.59
CA ARG A 87 -1.42 -27.81 15.79
C ARG A 87 -1.96 -28.81 14.75
N ASP A 88 -2.84 -29.71 15.14
CA ASP A 88 -3.46 -30.68 14.23
C ASP A 88 -4.23 -29.97 13.11
N ALA A 89 -4.97 -28.90 13.47
CA ALA A 89 -5.70 -28.12 12.46
C ALA A 89 -4.76 -27.48 11.45
N PHE A 90 -3.65 -26.93 11.90
CA PHE A 90 -2.68 -26.30 11.02
C PHE A 90 -1.94 -27.33 10.16
N ASP A 91 -1.55 -28.48 10.71
CA ASP A 91 -0.94 -29.58 9.95
C ASP A 91 -1.89 -30.09 8.86
N TYR A 92 -3.20 -30.13 9.17
CA TYR A 92 -4.23 -30.50 8.21
C TYR A 92 -4.35 -29.47 7.06
N PHE A 93 -4.25 -28.17 7.38
CA PHE A 93 -4.17 -27.11 6.37
C PHE A 93 -2.92 -27.25 5.48
N LEU A 94 -1.74 -27.52 6.06
CA LEU A 94 -0.52 -27.73 5.29
C LEU A 94 -0.63 -28.96 4.38
N ALA A 95 -1.23 -30.05 4.84
CA ALA A 95 -1.50 -31.24 4.04
C ALA A 95 -2.45 -30.95 2.88
N PHE A 96 -3.48 -30.11 3.10
CA PHE A 96 -4.36 -29.62 2.04
C PHE A 96 -3.58 -28.83 0.98
N LEU A 97 -2.78 -27.84 1.38
CA LEU A 97 -1.96 -27.05 0.44
C LEU A 97 -1.01 -27.92 -0.39
N ALA A 98 -0.46 -28.96 0.22
CA ALA A 98 0.49 -29.85 -0.47
C ALA A 98 -0.17 -30.81 -1.45
N SER A 99 -1.37 -31.33 -1.15
CA SER A 99 -1.97 -32.47 -1.85
C SER A 99 -3.27 -32.18 -2.60
N ALA A 100 -3.86 -30.99 -2.47
CA ALA A 100 -5.02 -30.58 -3.27
C ALA A 100 -4.67 -30.60 -4.78
N ARG A 101 -5.65 -30.97 -5.61
CA ARG A 101 -5.49 -31.05 -7.07
C ARG A 101 -6.66 -30.39 -7.77
N GLY A 102 -6.41 -29.85 -8.93
CA GLY A 102 -7.43 -29.33 -9.81
C GLY A 102 -8.37 -30.44 -10.35
N PRO A 103 -9.43 -30.04 -11.06
CA PRO A 103 -10.46 -30.98 -11.53
C PRO A 103 -9.93 -32.11 -12.42
N ALA A 104 -8.85 -31.89 -13.15
CA ALA A 104 -8.19 -32.91 -14.01
C ALA A 104 -6.96 -33.57 -13.35
N GLY A 105 -6.75 -33.35 -12.03
CA GLY A 105 -5.60 -33.84 -11.29
C GLY A 105 -4.32 -33.00 -11.43
N GLU A 106 -4.40 -31.83 -12.06
CA GLU A 106 -3.31 -30.88 -12.26
C GLU A 106 -2.92 -30.16 -10.96
N PRO A 107 -1.68 -29.63 -10.87
CA PRO A 107 -1.27 -28.78 -9.77
C PRO A 107 -2.15 -27.51 -9.67
N CYS A 108 -2.52 -27.16 -8.45
CA CYS A 108 -3.30 -25.96 -8.15
C CYS A 108 -2.43 -24.71 -8.04
N LEU A 109 -3.03 -23.54 -8.30
CA LEU A 109 -2.46 -22.25 -7.97
C LEU A 109 -3.16 -21.65 -6.75
N PHE A 110 -2.43 -21.50 -5.65
CA PHE A 110 -2.89 -20.84 -4.45
C PHE A 110 -2.38 -19.38 -4.43
N LEU A 111 -3.30 -18.44 -4.31
CA LEU A 111 -3.03 -17.02 -4.13
C LEU A 111 -3.30 -16.68 -2.66
N LEU A 112 -2.25 -16.53 -1.85
CA LEU A 112 -2.38 -16.25 -0.41
C LEU A 112 -2.17 -14.76 -0.16
N ASP A 113 -3.27 -14.01 -0.07
CA ASP A 113 -3.22 -12.58 0.26
C ASP A 113 -2.92 -12.39 1.75
N GLU A 114 -1.97 -11.51 2.05
CA GLU A 114 -1.46 -11.25 3.41
C GLU A 114 -0.99 -12.53 4.13
N ALA A 115 -0.29 -13.42 3.43
CA ALA A 115 0.11 -14.75 3.92
C ALA A 115 0.81 -14.74 5.29
N PHE A 116 1.60 -13.68 5.60
CA PHE A 116 2.33 -13.57 6.86
C PHE A 116 1.45 -13.17 8.05
N GLU A 117 0.17 -12.89 7.87
CA GLU A 117 -0.78 -12.70 8.97
C GLU A 117 -1.10 -14.02 9.69
N LEU A 118 -0.77 -15.19 9.12
CA LEU A 118 -0.76 -16.46 9.84
C LEU A 118 0.13 -16.44 11.09
N ARG A 119 1.06 -15.49 11.20
CA ARG A 119 1.80 -15.24 12.43
C ARG A 119 0.92 -15.06 13.66
N THR A 120 -0.31 -14.63 13.52
CA THR A 120 -1.26 -14.54 14.64
C THR A 120 -1.44 -15.86 15.34
N PHE A 121 -1.19 -16.99 14.65
CA PHE A 121 -1.27 -18.32 15.23
C PHE A 121 -0.07 -18.69 16.12
N GLU A 122 1.03 -17.93 16.12
CA GLU A 122 2.15 -18.13 17.03
C GLU A 122 1.74 -18.11 18.52
N SER A 123 0.62 -17.44 18.83
CA SER A 123 0.05 -17.40 20.18
C SER A 123 -0.64 -18.70 20.62
N PHE A 124 -0.91 -19.62 19.69
CA PHE A 124 -1.55 -20.90 19.99
C PHE A 124 -0.53 -21.99 20.31
N PRO A 125 -0.90 -22.96 21.19
CA PRO A 125 0.00 -24.06 21.55
C PRO A 125 0.50 -24.84 20.34
N GLY A 126 1.81 -25.10 20.28
CA GLY A 126 2.44 -25.88 19.22
C GLY A 126 2.70 -25.13 17.90
N LEU A 127 2.33 -23.82 17.78
CA LEU A 127 2.42 -23.06 16.54
C LEU A 127 3.45 -21.92 16.56
N ARG A 128 4.47 -22.00 17.43
CA ARG A 128 5.51 -20.95 17.51
C ARG A 128 6.31 -20.72 16.23
N LEU A 129 6.36 -21.72 15.34
CA LEU A 129 7.10 -21.67 14.06
C LEU A 129 6.16 -21.73 12.86
N VAL A 130 4.90 -21.32 13.02
CA VAL A 130 3.84 -21.43 12.01
C VAL A 130 4.24 -20.93 10.63
N LEU A 131 4.94 -19.81 10.53
CA LEU A 131 5.39 -19.26 9.24
C LEU A 131 6.50 -20.10 8.62
N ARG A 132 7.43 -20.61 9.40
CA ARG A 132 8.48 -21.50 8.91
C ARG A 132 7.87 -22.81 8.40
N ASP A 133 6.98 -23.42 9.19
CA ASP A 133 6.28 -24.65 8.81
C ASP A 133 5.49 -24.45 7.49
N LEU A 134 4.83 -23.27 7.33
CA LEU A 134 4.15 -22.91 6.08
C LEU A 134 5.14 -22.84 4.92
N LEU A 135 6.22 -22.06 5.07
CA LEU A 135 7.20 -21.86 3.98
C LEU A 135 7.86 -23.16 3.57
N ASP A 136 8.21 -24.03 4.52
CA ASP A 136 8.80 -25.34 4.26
C ASP A 136 7.79 -26.25 3.52
N ALA A 137 6.53 -26.30 3.95
CA ALA A 137 5.48 -27.12 3.34
C ALA A 137 5.19 -26.69 1.89
N ILE A 138 5.02 -25.39 1.63
CA ILE A 138 4.74 -24.92 0.26
C ILE A 138 5.97 -25.03 -0.65
N ALA A 139 7.18 -24.91 -0.09
CA ALA A 139 8.42 -25.11 -0.84
C ALA A 139 8.60 -26.61 -1.26
N ALA A 140 8.09 -27.53 -0.50
CA ALA A 140 8.13 -28.96 -0.80
C ALA A 140 6.99 -29.43 -1.72
N SER A 141 5.95 -28.60 -1.92
CA SER A 141 4.76 -28.94 -2.70
C SER A 141 5.00 -28.80 -4.21
N ASP A 142 4.30 -29.64 -5.01
CA ASP A 142 4.21 -29.50 -6.46
C ASP A 142 3.20 -28.45 -6.90
N ASN A 143 2.33 -27.99 -5.99
CA ASN A 143 1.39 -26.90 -6.26
C ASN A 143 2.13 -25.58 -6.43
N ARG A 144 1.47 -24.64 -7.08
CA ARG A 144 1.99 -23.28 -7.33
C ARG A 144 1.44 -22.32 -6.30
N PHE A 145 2.25 -21.35 -5.89
CA PHE A 145 1.88 -20.39 -4.86
C PHE A 145 2.31 -18.98 -5.26
N VAL A 146 1.45 -18.01 -4.95
CA VAL A 146 1.79 -16.58 -4.90
C VAL A 146 1.43 -16.08 -3.52
N LEU A 147 2.38 -15.52 -2.81
CA LEU A 147 2.17 -14.90 -1.51
C LEU A 147 2.17 -13.40 -1.66
N THR A 148 1.34 -12.69 -0.89
CA THR A 148 1.44 -11.24 -0.80
C THR A 148 1.63 -10.78 0.63
N SER A 149 2.20 -9.59 0.81
CA SER A 149 2.23 -8.87 2.08
C SER A 149 2.33 -7.37 1.89
N ARG A 150 1.63 -6.63 2.75
CA ARG A 150 1.75 -5.16 2.85
C ARG A 150 2.93 -4.72 3.70
N TYR A 151 3.43 -5.59 4.57
CA TYR A 151 4.49 -5.27 5.54
C TYR A 151 5.84 -5.72 5.02
N THR A 152 6.45 -4.88 4.19
CA THR A 152 7.68 -5.19 3.46
C THR A 152 8.85 -5.53 4.37
N ALA A 153 9.13 -4.69 5.38
CA ALA A 153 10.24 -4.92 6.32
C ALA A 153 10.07 -6.23 7.12
N ARG A 154 8.84 -6.50 7.54
CA ARG A 154 8.49 -7.75 8.25
C ARG A 154 8.66 -8.96 7.35
N ALA A 155 8.15 -8.90 6.12
CA ALA A 155 8.26 -10.00 5.15
C ALA A 155 9.72 -10.35 4.86
N HIS A 156 10.59 -9.37 4.64
CA HIS A 156 12.03 -9.61 4.44
C HIS A 156 12.69 -10.33 5.61
N ARG A 157 12.27 -10.07 6.85
CA ARG A 157 12.79 -10.80 8.01
C ARG A 157 12.38 -12.26 8.01
N PHE A 158 11.13 -12.56 7.69
CA PHE A 158 10.64 -13.94 7.62
C PHE A 158 11.25 -14.73 6.47
N LEU A 159 11.57 -14.06 5.37
CA LEU A 159 12.12 -14.70 4.18
C LEU A 159 13.65 -14.81 4.19
N ARG A 160 14.34 -14.30 5.22
CA ARG A 160 15.81 -14.31 5.28
C ARG A 160 16.39 -15.73 5.14
N ASP A 161 15.77 -16.69 5.81
CA ASP A 161 16.20 -18.09 5.84
C ASP A 161 15.22 -19.00 5.08
N ALA A 162 14.41 -18.43 4.19
CA ALA A 162 13.42 -19.18 3.41
C ALA A 162 14.12 -20.04 2.33
N PRO A 163 13.51 -21.19 1.93
CA PRO A 163 14.02 -22.01 0.84
C PRO A 163 14.24 -21.22 -0.46
N ALA A 164 15.17 -21.66 -1.30
CA ALA A 164 15.59 -20.96 -2.53
C ALA A 164 14.48 -20.81 -3.60
N ARG A 165 13.35 -21.51 -3.46
CA ARG A 165 12.18 -21.37 -4.37
C ARG A 165 11.47 -20.02 -4.23
N PHE A 166 11.62 -19.30 -3.11
CA PHE A 166 10.97 -18.01 -2.92
C PHE A 166 11.66 -16.91 -3.71
N GLU A 167 10.87 -16.15 -4.47
CA GLU A 167 11.35 -14.98 -5.21
C GLU A 167 10.61 -13.73 -4.72
N VAL A 168 11.33 -12.84 -4.05
CA VAL A 168 10.76 -11.58 -3.56
C VAL A 168 10.63 -10.58 -4.71
N MET A 169 9.43 -10.08 -4.89
CA MET A 169 9.08 -9.11 -5.94
C MET A 169 8.41 -7.89 -5.33
N HIS A 170 8.95 -6.71 -5.55
CA HIS A 170 8.36 -5.46 -5.08
C HIS A 170 7.48 -4.85 -6.16
N ILE A 171 6.24 -4.51 -5.81
CA ILE A 171 5.41 -3.65 -6.68
C ILE A 171 5.98 -2.24 -6.61
N ALA A 172 6.52 -1.79 -7.72
CA ALA A 172 6.98 -0.41 -7.85
C ALA A 172 5.79 0.57 -7.90
N PRO A 173 5.96 1.79 -7.41
CA PRO A 173 5.04 2.88 -7.73
C PRO A 173 4.90 3.06 -9.24
N LEU A 174 3.79 3.67 -9.69
CA LEU A 174 3.59 4.03 -11.09
C LEU A 174 4.70 5.00 -11.53
N ALA A 175 5.29 4.76 -12.70
CA ALA A 175 6.18 5.75 -13.32
C ALA A 175 5.36 6.95 -13.83
N VAL A 176 6.02 8.06 -14.12
CA VAL A 176 5.34 9.27 -14.66
C VAL A 176 4.53 8.96 -15.91
N ALA A 177 5.08 8.16 -16.84
CA ALA A 177 4.36 7.76 -18.05
C ALA A 177 3.08 6.99 -17.75
N ASP A 178 3.12 6.08 -16.77
CA ASP A 178 1.93 5.33 -16.35
C ASP A 178 0.89 6.24 -15.69
N VAL A 179 1.32 7.28 -14.96
CA VAL A 179 0.41 8.28 -14.38
C VAL A 179 -0.25 9.08 -15.48
N VAL A 180 0.49 9.50 -16.52
CA VAL A 180 -0.05 10.18 -17.71
C VAL A 180 -1.14 9.33 -18.36
N ASP A 181 -0.86 8.07 -18.63
CA ASP A 181 -1.82 7.12 -19.21
C ASP A 181 -3.04 6.91 -18.31
N HIS A 182 -2.83 6.90 -16.99
CA HIS A 182 -3.92 6.73 -16.02
C HIS A 182 -4.84 7.97 -15.94
N LEU A 183 -4.31 9.15 -16.16
CA LEU A 183 -5.08 10.40 -16.16
C LEU A 183 -5.96 10.53 -17.41
N ALA A 184 -5.53 9.99 -18.56
CA ALA A 184 -6.22 10.16 -19.83
C ALA A 184 -7.73 9.83 -19.80
N PRO A 185 -8.20 8.71 -19.21
CA PRO A 185 -9.62 8.40 -19.15
C PRO A 185 -10.43 9.31 -18.22
N ALA A 186 -9.78 10.00 -17.29
CA ALA A 186 -10.44 10.87 -16.32
C ALA A 186 -10.87 12.23 -16.91
N PHE A 187 -10.36 12.60 -18.08
CA PHE A 187 -10.58 13.90 -18.69
C PHE A 187 -11.09 13.79 -20.13
N ASN A 188 -12.32 14.20 -20.39
CA ASN A 188 -12.94 14.19 -21.73
C ASN A 188 -12.17 15.04 -22.76
N HIS A 189 -11.41 16.05 -22.31
CA HIS A 189 -10.62 16.96 -23.14
C HIS A 189 -9.12 16.69 -23.09
N TYR A 190 -8.70 15.64 -22.40
CA TYR A 190 -7.29 15.33 -22.18
C TYR A 190 -6.50 15.12 -23.49
N GLU A 191 -7.13 14.49 -24.48
CA GLU A 191 -6.51 14.28 -25.79
C GLU A 191 -6.25 15.58 -26.55
N GLN A 192 -6.99 16.65 -26.23
CA GLN A 192 -6.85 17.97 -26.83
C GLN A 192 -5.80 18.84 -26.12
N MET A 193 -5.31 18.41 -24.94
CA MET A 193 -4.25 19.13 -24.23
C MET A 193 -2.93 19.00 -24.99
N ALA A 194 -2.09 20.05 -24.93
CA ALA A 194 -0.74 19.97 -25.44
C ALA A 194 0.06 18.88 -24.72
N THR A 195 1.01 18.26 -25.42
CA THR A 195 1.84 17.18 -24.85
C THR A 195 2.58 17.65 -23.61
N ASP A 196 3.14 18.87 -23.63
CA ASP A 196 3.88 19.45 -22.52
C ASP A 196 3.00 19.63 -21.26
N ASP A 197 1.73 19.99 -21.44
CA ASP A 197 0.76 20.14 -20.34
C ASP A 197 0.38 18.79 -19.73
N ARG A 198 0.21 17.74 -20.57
CA ARG A 198 -0.03 16.38 -20.11
C ARG A 198 1.15 15.85 -19.31
N ASP A 199 2.36 16.05 -19.80
CA ASP A 199 3.58 15.64 -19.13
C ASP A 199 3.79 16.40 -17.81
N TYR A 200 3.50 17.69 -17.79
CA TYR A 200 3.52 18.48 -16.56
C TYR A 200 2.52 17.93 -15.53
N LEU A 201 1.27 17.69 -15.95
CA LEU A 201 0.22 17.16 -15.10
C LEU A 201 0.59 15.78 -14.53
N GLY A 202 1.11 14.90 -15.40
CA GLY A 202 1.61 13.58 -14.98
C GLY A 202 2.72 13.67 -13.94
N ARG A 203 3.71 14.55 -14.15
CA ARG A 203 4.80 14.80 -13.18
C ARG A 203 4.28 15.40 -11.89
N ALA A 204 3.34 16.34 -11.94
CA ALA A 204 2.75 16.98 -10.76
C ALA A 204 1.98 15.96 -9.92
N VAL A 205 1.09 15.17 -10.52
CA VAL A 205 0.35 14.11 -9.83
C VAL A 205 1.30 13.05 -9.28
N HIS A 206 2.31 12.62 -10.05
CA HIS A 206 3.32 11.68 -9.56
C HIS A 206 4.07 12.24 -8.33
N ALA A 207 4.50 13.49 -8.37
CA ALA A 207 5.23 14.14 -7.28
C ALA A 207 4.40 14.27 -5.99
N LEU A 208 3.09 14.53 -6.11
CA LEU A 208 2.17 14.62 -4.97
C LEU A 208 1.82 13.24 -4.38
N THR A 209 1.82 12.20 -5.20
CA THR A 209 1.34 10.86 -4.83
C THR A 209 2.44 9.82 -4.64
N ASP A 210 3.71 10.15 -4.96
CA ASP A 210 4.83 9.20 -5.12
C ASP A 210 4.47 8.05 -6.08
N GLY A 211 3.61 8.29 -7.07
CA GLY A 211 3.15 7.28 -8.01
C GLY A 211 2.34 6.13 -7.37
N ARG A 212 1.81 6.29 -6.16
CA ARG A 212 1.01 5.26 -5.50
C ARG A 212 -0.37 5.15 -6.16
N PRO A 213 -0.76 3.98 -6.70
CA PRO A 213 -1.96 3.84 -7.52
C PRO A 213 -3.23 4.40 -6.87
N VAL A 214 -3.46 4.09 -5.59
CA VAL A 214 -4.66 4.57 -4.88
C VAL A 214 -4.73 6.10 -4.75
N TYR A 215 -3.59 6.76 -4.60
CA TYR A 215 -3.54 8.23 -4.53
C TYR A 215 -3.68 8.85 -5.91
N VAL A 216 -3.04 8.25 -6.92
CA VAL A 216 -3.19 8.67 -8.32
C VAL A 216 -4.64 8.58 -8.75
N GLU A 217 -5.32 7.46 -8.47
CA GLU A 217 -6.73 7.25 -8.81
C GLU A 217 -7.64 8.25 -8.09
N ALA A 218 -7.45 8.45 -6.78
CA ALA A 218 -8.25 9.42 -6.02
C ALA A 218 -8.06 10.85 -6.54
N LEU A 219 -6.80 11.23 -6.85
CA LEU A 219 -6.49 12.57 -7.33
C LEU A 219 -7.02 12.78 -8.76
N ALA A 220 -6.85 11.81 -9.65
CA ALA A 220 -7.42 11.84 -11.00
C ALA A 220 -8.94 11.99 -10.99
N GLY A 221 -9.64 11.21 -10.13
CA GLY A 221 -11.09 11.32 -9.96
C GLY A 221 -11.54 12.69 -9.44
N ALA A 222 -10.82 13.26 -8.47
CA ALA A 222 -11.13 14.59 -7.95
C ALA A 222 -10.88 15.71 -8.98
N MET A 223 -9.81 15.60 -9.76
CA MET A 223 -9.49 16.56 -10.82
C MET A 223 -10.50 16.50 -11.96
N ALA A 224 -10.97 15.32 -12.35
CA ALA A 224 -12.00 15.16 -13.38
C ALA A 224 -13.35 15.79 -12.98
N GLY A 225 -13.61 15.93 -11.68
CA GLY A 225 -14.81 16.58 -11.15
C GLY A 225 -14.69 18.10 -11.00
N GLN A 226 -13.52 18.69 -11.29
CA GLN A 226 -13.34 20.15 -11.22
C GLN A 226 -14.11 20.86 -12.35
N PRO A 227 -14.57 22.12 -12.14
CA PRO A 227 -15.16 22.93 -13.21
C PRO A 227 -14.20 23.10 -14.38
N LEU A 228 -14.74 23.39 -15.57
CA LEU A 228 -13.97 23.68 -16.77
C LEU A 228 -12.91 24.77 -16.49
N GLY A 229 -11.65 24.39 -16.51
CA GLY A 229 -10.49 25.23 -16.24
C GLY A 229 -9.20 24.41 -16.25
N PRO A 230 -8.03 25.03 -16.06
CA PRO A 230 -6.78 24.27 -15.91
C PRO A 230 -6.89 23.39 -14.66
N ALA A 231 -6.60 22.11 -14.85
CA ALA A 231 -6.63 21.13 -13.77
C ALA A 231 -5.61 21.51 -12.69
N ASP A 232 -6.07 21.71 -11.45
CA ASP A 232 -5.20 22.03 -10.30
C ASP A 232 -5.09 20.82 -9.37
N PRO A 233 -3.95 20.08 -9.44
CA PRO A 233 -3.73 18.93 -8.56
C PRO A 233 -3.67 19.27 -7.07
N ALA A 234 -3.20 20.49 -6.71
CA ALA A 234 -3.10 20.90 -5.30
C ALA A 234 -4.49 21.22 -4.73
N ALA A 235 -5.34 21.91 -5.49
CA ALA A 235 -6.72 22.16 -5.09
C ALA A 235 -7.53 20.86 -4.97
N ALA A 236 -7.36 19.93 -5.92
CA ALA A 236 -7.97 18.61 -5.85
C ALA A 236 -7.51 17.82 -4.62
N LEU A 237 -6.21 17.82 -4.33
CA LEU A 237 -5.65 17.18 -3.14
C LEU A 237 -6.20 17.78 -1.84
N THR A 238 -6.38 19.11 -1.81
CA THR A 238 -7.01 19.80 -0.68
C THR A 238 -8.42 19.25 -0.42
N GLY A 239 -9.27 19.18 -1.44
CA GLY A 239 -10.62 18.63 -1.31
C GLY A 239 -10.66 17.17 -0.84
N LEU A 240 -9.64 16.38 -1.18
CA LEU A 240 -9.52 14.99 -0.73
C LEU A 240 -9.05 14.87 0.73
N LEU A 241 -8.29 15.85 1.24
CA LEU A 241 -7.71 15.82 2.59
C LEU A 241 -8.50 16.62 3.63
N VAL A 242 -9.49 17.43 3.25
CA VAL A 242 -10.41 18.04 4.22
C VAL A 242 -11.13 16.94 5.01
N ARG A 243 -11.62 17.29 6.19
CA ARG A 243 -12.29 16.33 7.08
C ARG A 243 -13.47 15.66 6.38
N GLY A 244 -13.44 14.33 6.32
CA GLY A 244 -14.46 13.53 5.61
C GLY A 244 -14.18 13.34 4.12
N GLY A 245 -13.13 13.92 3.58
CA GLY A 245 -12.66 13.65 2.23
C GLY A 245 -12.17 12.22 2.06
N ALA A 246 -12.10 11.75 0.81
CA ALA A 246 -11.76 10.36 0.53
C ALA A 246 -10.38 9.96 1.03
N LEU A 247 -9.36 10.84 0.91
CA LEU A 247 -8.02 10.57 1.43
C LEU A 247 -7.92 10.77 2.94
N ASP A 248 -8.71 11.67 3.56
CA ASP A 248 -8.81 11.72 5.03
C ASP A 248 -9.30 10.37 5.58
N ALA A 249 -10.39 9.84 5.05
CA ALA A 249 -10.93 8.55 5.46
C ALA A 249 -9.93 7.40 5.25
N TRP A 250 -9.27 7.37 4.08
CA TRP A 250 -8.27 6.37 3.73
C TRP A 250 -7.03 6.41 4.63
N CYS A 251 -6.44 7.59 4.83
CA CYS A 251 -5.28 7.78 5.70
C CYS A 251 -5.59 7.43 7.15
N ARG A 252 -6.77 7.83 7.65
CA ARG A 252 -7.25 7.49 9.00
C ARG A 252 -7.36 5.99 9.18
N PHE A 253 -8.01 5.30 8.25
CA PHE A 253 -8.14 3.83 8.30
C PHE A 253 -6.76 3.16 8.32
N ARG A 254 -5.85 3.56 7.44
CA ARG A 254 -4.49 3.00 7.36
C ARG A 254 -3.66 3.27 8.61
N TYR A 255 -3.78 4.46 9.18
CA TYR A 255 -3.07 4.86 10.40
C TYR A 255 -3.54 4.02 11.58
N GLU A 256 -4.85 3.97 11.82
CA GLU A 256 -5.43 3.22 12.95
C GLU A 256 -5.25 1.70 12.80
N LEU A 257 -5.43 1.13 11.62
CA LEU A 257 -5.23 -0.29 11.37
C LEU A 257 -3.83 -0.76 11.76
N ARG A 258 -2.82 0.05 11.47
CA ARG A 258 -1.43 -0.28 11.77
C ARG A 258 -1.08 -0.12 13.23
N LEU A 259 -1.67 0.83 13.91
CA LEU A 259 -1.40 1.12 15.32
C LEU A 259 -2.24 0.28 16.30
N HIS A 260 -3.43 -0.15 15.89
CA HIS A 260 -4.41 -0.81 16.77
C HIS A 260 -3.87 -2.07 17.46
N ARG A 261 -2.99 -2.82 16.81
CA ARG A 261 -2.38 -4.06 17.36
C ARG A 261 -1.07 -3.82 18.12
N ALA A 262 -0.65 -2.56 18.27
CA ALA A 262 0.64 -2.22 18.84
C ALA A 262 0.59 -2.08 20.37
N ARG A 263 1.57 -2.63 21.05
CA ARG A 263 1.85 -2.28 22.46
C ARG A 263 2.49 -0.88 22.49
N GLY A 264 2.03 -0.02 23.40
CA GLY A 264 2.58 1.32 23.56
C GLY A 264 2.01 2.35 22.58
N TYR A 265 0.74 2.20 22.21
CA TYR A 265 0.00 3.05 21.25
C TYR A 265 0.26 4.56 21.41
N GLY A 266 0.25 5.10 22.66
CA GLY A 266 0.54 6.51 22.91
C GLY A 266 1.96 6.93 22.53
N ALA A 267 2.97 6.10 22.80
CA ALA A 267 4.35 6.39 22.43
C ALA A 267 4.57 6.33 20.92
N LEU A 268 3.90 5.39 20.23
CA LEU A 268 3.95 5.28 18.77
C LEU A 268 3.34 6.51 18.11
N LYS A 269 2.18 6.97 18.57
CA LYS A 269 1.56 8.22 18.11
C LYS A 269 2.48 9.41 18.33
N ALA A 270 3.07 9.54 19.52
CA ALA A 270 3.98 10.66 19.81
C ALA A 270 5.22 10.65 18.90
N ILE A 271 5.77 9.49 18.56
CA ILE A 271 6.87 9.38 17.58
C ILE A 271 6.43 9.84 16.20
N LEU A 272 5.24 9.43 15.77
CA LEU A 272 4.70 9.84 14.46
C LEU A 272 4.39 11.34 14.43
N ASP A 273 3.89 11.92 15.52
CA ASP A 273 3.69 13.38 15.62
C ASP A 273 5.02 14.14 15.52
N ILE A 274 6.06 13.67 16.23
CA ILE A 274 7.42 14.25 16.17
C ILE A 274 7.96 14.19 14.72
N LEU A 275 7.82 13.06 14.05
CA LEU A 275 8.29 12.90 12.67
C LEU A 275 7.42 13.69 11.66
N ALA A 276 6.12 13.88 11.94
CA ALA A 276 5.26 14.70 11.09
C ALA A 276 5.68 16.19 11.13
N GLU A 277 6.12 16.69 12.30
CA GLU A 277 6.62 18.05 12.45
C GLU A 277 7.97 18.25 11.76
N ASP A 278 8.89 17.31 11.98
CA ASP A 278 10.28 17.45 11.54
C ASP A 278 10.87 16.09 11.20
N GLU A 279 11.30 15.92 9.96
CA GLU A 279 12.04 14.74 9.44
C GLU A 279 13.04 15.17 8.38
N PRO A 280 14.15 14.44 8.21
CA PRO A 280 14.53 13.18 8.85
C PRO A 280 15.22 13.38 10.22
N LEU A 281 14.88 12.54 11.20
CA LEU A 281 15.44 12.60 12.56
C LEU A 281 16.25 11.34 12.91
N THR A 282 17.26 11.50 13.74
CA THR A 282 18.03 10.38 14.32
C THR A 282 17.31 9.77 15.53
N LEU A 283 17.69 8.56 15.94
CA LEU A 283 17.20 7.93 17.16
C LEU A 283 17.36 8.85 18.39
N THR A 284 18.51 9.53 18.51
CA THR A 284 18.80 10.41 19.64
C THR A 284 17.85 11.62 19.65
N GLU A 285 17.65 12.28 18.52
CA GLU A 285 16.74 13.42 18.38
C GLU A 285 15.30 13.05 18.74
N ILE A 286 14.83 11.89 18.26
CA ILE A 286 13.48 11.36 18.57
C ILE A 286 13.38 11.05 20.07
N SER A 287 14.39 10.39 20.66
CA SER A 287 14.40 10.01 22.08
C SER A 287 14.31 11.23 23.00
N LEU A 288 15.06 12.28 22.66
CA LEU A 288 15.05 13.56 23.40
C LEU A 288 13.66 14.20 23.37
N ARG A 289 13.04 14.30 22.18
CA ARG A 289 11.69 14.89 22.02
C ARG A 289 10.60 14.03 22.67
N LEU A 290 10.78 12.69 22.67
CA LEU A 290 9.85 11.75 23.31
C LEU A 290 10.02 11.67 24.84
N HIS A 291 11.08 12.27 25.40
CA HIS A 291 11.47 12.16 26.81
C HIS A 291 11.63 10.71 27.28
N ARG A 292 12.25 9.86 26.43
CA ARG A 292 12.51 8.43 26.74
C ARG A 292 13.94 8.05 26.43
N THR A 293 14.34 6.88 26.94
CA THR A 293 15.68 6.33 26.66
C THR A 293 15.80 5.89 25.19
N PRO A 294 16.98 5.99 24.56
CA PRO A 294 17.20 5.52 23.20
C PRO A 294 16.84 4.04 22.99
N GLY A 295 17.09 3.18 23.98
CA GLY A 295 16.71 1.76 23.91
C GLY A 295 15.22 1.54 23.77
N SER A 296 14.42 2.14 24.65
CA SER A 296 12.95 2.07 24.59
C SER A 296 12.41 2.69 23.30
N THR A 297 12.99 3.83 22.85
CA THR A 297 12.57 4.48 21.60
C THR A 297 12.87 3.61 20.38
N LYS A 298 14.00 2.89 20.37
CA LYS A 298 14.37 1.98 19.30
C LYS A 298 13.36 0.83 19.14
N ASP A 299 12.85 0.30 20.25
CA ASP A 299 11.84 -0.77 20.19
C ASP A 299 10.55 -0.29 19.52
N TYR A 300 10.09 0.94 19.84
CA TYR A 300 8.93 1.54 19.17
C TYR A 300 9.20 1.83 17.69
N LEU A 301 10.37 2.37 17.35
CA LEU A 301 10.75 2.61 15.96
C LEU A 301 10.83 1.32 15.16
N SER A 302 11.43 0.26 15.72
CA SER A 302 11.45 -1.06 15.07
C SER A 302 10.04 -1.58 14.78
N TRP A 303 9.09 -1.34 15.70
CA TRP A 303 7.71 -1.73 15.47
C TRP A 303 7.06 -0.89 14.35
N LEU A 304 7.32 0.44 14.30
CA LEU A 304 6.84 1.32 13.23
C LEU A 304 7.43 0.96 11.85
N GLU A 305 8.69 0.52 11.82
CA GLU A 305 9.32 -0.04 10.61
C GLU A 305 8.62 -1.34 10.17
N ASP A 306 8.30 -2.22 11.12
CA ASP A 306 7.64 -3.50 10.85
C ASP A 306 6.27 -3.38 10.21
N VAL A 307 5.57 -2.29 10.48
CA VAL A 307 4.27 -1.99 9.90
C VAL A 307 4.34 -0.97 8.76
N ASP A 308 5.55 -0.71 8.24
CA ASP A 308 5.82 0.20 7.12
C ASP A 308 5.21 1.62 7.30
N LEU A 309 5.20 2.14 8.54
CA LEU A 309 4.86 3.53 8.82
C LEU A 309 6.08 4.44 8.73
N VAL A 310 7.24 3.91 9.14
CA VAL A 310 8.51 4.62 9.19
C VAL A 310 9.55 3.82 8.42
N THR A 311 10.48 4.51 7.79
CA THR A 311 11.67 3.92 7.16
C THR A 311 12.93 4.56 7.71
N VAL A 312 14.03 3.81 7.72
CA VAL A 312 15.34 4.31 8.16
C VAL A 312 16.33 4.30 7.00
N ARG A 313 16.96 5.44 6.76
CA ARG A 313 18.07 5.58 5.81
C ARG A 313 19.21 6.35 6.48
N GLN A 314 20.42 5.82 6.43
CA GLN A 314 21.61 6.45 7.03
C GLN A 314 21.39 6.84 8.52
N LYS A 315 20.75 5.96 9.30
CA LYS A 315 20.41 6.18 10.72
C LYS A 315 19.40 7.34 10.97
N ARG A 316 18.71 7.82 9.96
CA ARG A 316 17.66 8.82 10.06
C ARG A 316 16.31 8.21 9.70
N TYR A 317 15.31 8.53 10.50
CA TYR A 317 13.95 8.03 10.38
C TYR A 317 13.07 9.05 9.66
N THR A 318 12.24 8.54 8.75
CA THR A 318 11.25 9.32 8.00
C THR A 318 9.96 8.54 7.88
N PHE A 319 8.87 9.20 7.57
CA PHE A 319 7.67 8.49 7.11
C PHE A 319 7.97 7.71 5.84
N SER A 320 7.37 6.53 5.71
CA SER A 320 7.41 5.73 4.47
C SER A 320 6.43 6.25 3.41
N ASP A 321 5.50 7.12 3.81
CA ASP A 321 4.43 7.66 2.99
C ASP A 321 4.26 9.17 3.27
N PRO A 322 4.71 10.06 2.34
CA PRO A 322 4.65 11.50 2.54
C PRO A 322 3.24 12.07 2.66
N LEU A 323 2.25 11.49 1.95
CA LEU A 323 0.86 11.93 2.12
C LEU A 323 0.29 11.54 3.47
N LEU A 324 0.65 10.35 3.99
CA LEU A 324 0.29 9.98 5.35
C LEU A 324 0.96 10.90 6.38
N ARG A 325 2.22 11.31 6.16
CA ARG A 325 2.88 12.32 7.00
C ARG A 325 2.10 13.63 7.03
N LEU A 326 1.73 14.16 5.86
CA LEU A 326 0.93 15.37 5.74
C LEU A 326 -0.40 15.23 6.50
N TRP A 327 -1.08 14.08 6.33
CA TRP A 327 -2.34 13.79 7.01
C TRP A 327 -2.16 13.74 8.54
N VAL A 328 -1.11 13.12 9.07
CA VAL A 328 -0.81 13.08 10.52
C VAL A 328 -0.60 14.50 11.04
N GLY A 329 0.20 15.29 10.36
CA GLY A 329 0.45 16.70 10.74
C GLY A 329 -0.81 17.56 10.75
N LEU A 330 -1.81 17.24 9.92
CA LEU A 330 -3.10 17.93 9.84
C LEU A 330 -4.11 17.42 10.88
N HIS A 331 -4.31 16.10 10.97
CA HIS A 331 -5.49 15.51 11.62
C HIS A 331 -5.23 14.81 12.95
N CYS A 332 -3.96 14.59 13.32
CA CYS A 332 -3.62 13.96 14.62
C CYS A 332 -3.35 14.97 15.73
N ARG A 333 -3.56 16.26 15.50
CA ARG A 333 -3.42 17.33 16.49
C ARG A 333 -4.66 17.47 17.37
N PRO A 334 -4.53 18.04 18.60
CA PRO A 334 -5.67 18.22 19.51
C PRO A 334 -6.79 19.10 18.92
N VAL A 335 -6.44 20.06 18.07
CA VAL A 335 -7.39 20.94 17.40
C VAL A 335 -7.57 20.46 15.95
N ALA A 336 -8.82 20.20 15.58
CA ALA A 336 -9.14 19.83 14.20
C ALA A 336 -8.76 20.97 13.23
N PRO A 337 -8.16 20.67 12.06
CA PRO A 337 -7.81 21.68 11.09
C PRO A 337 -9.07 22.32 10.49
N THR A 338 -9.01 23.62 10.19
CA THR A 338 -9.98 24.29 9.32
C THR A 338 -9.63 23.98 7.85
N ASP A 339 -10.58 24.16 6.94
CA ASP A 339 -10.34 23.98 5.50
C ASP A 339 -9.22 24.91 4.99
N ASP A 340 -9.12 26.15 5.51
CA ASP A 340 -8.02 27.07 5.19
C ASP A 340 -6.66 26.54 5.69
N THR A 341 -6.65 25.87 6.84
CA THR A 341 -5.42 25.24 7.35
C THR A 341 -5.00 24.10 6.45
N VAL A 342 -5.95 23.25 6.04
CA VAL A 342 -5.68 22.15 5.09
C VAL A 342 -5.16 22.70 3.77
N ALA A 343 -5.83 23.71 3.20
CA ALA A 343 -5.41 24.33 1.94
C ALA A 343 -3.98 24.88 2.01
N ARG A 344 -3.65 25.60 3.07
CA ARG A 344 -2.30 26.15 3.26
C ARG A 344 -1.22 25.08 3.39
N GLU A 345 -1.46 24.02 4.18
CA GLU A 345 -0.47 22.95 4.35
C GLU A 345 -0.32 22.09 3.09
N VAL A 346 -1.43 21.81 2.37
CA VAL A 346 -1.39 21.15 1.07
C VAL A 346 -0.64 21.99 0.04
N GLN A 347 -0.86 23.30 0.00
CA GLN A 347 -0.13 24.20 -0.90
C GLN A 347 1.37 24.21 -0.58
N ARG A 348 1.76 24.24 0.70
CA ARG A 348 3.17 24.12 1.11
C ARG A 348 3.78 22.79 0.67
N PHE A 349 3.06 21.71 0.86
CA PHE A 349 3.47 20.37 0.42
C PHE A 349 3.63 20.31 -1.10
N ALA A 350 2.69 20.87 -1.85
CA ALA A 350 2.70 20.91 -3.30
C ALA A 350 3.88 21.72 -3.85
N VAL A 351 4.10 22.94 -3.35
CA VAL A 351 5.22 23.80 -3.77
C VAL A 351 6.57 23.12 -3.55
N ALA A 352 6.72 22.36 -2.47
CA ALA A 352 7.98 21.66 -2.18
C ALA A 352 8.24 20.45 -3.09
N ARG A 353 7.25 19.93 -3.81
CA ARG A 353 7.33 18.66 -4.53
C ARG A 353 7.02 18.76 -6.03
N MET A 354 6.09 19.62 -6.40
CA MET A 354 5.69 19.76 -7.80
C MET A 354 6.81 20.34 -8.65
N PRO A 355 6.92 19.89 -9.91
CA PRO A 355 7.84 20.52 -10.88
C PRO A 355 7.42 21.96 -11.14
N GLU A 356 8.37 22.79 -11.56
CA GLU A 356 8.05 24.12 -12.06
C GLU A 356 7.11 24.03 -13.28
N PRO A 357 6.06 24.86 -13.35
CA PRO A 357 5.18 24.89 -14.52
C PRO A 357 5.97 25.18 -15.79
N SER A 358 5.66 24.50 -16.90
CA SER A 358 6.15 24.92 -18.21
C SER A 358 5.62 26.32 -18.53
N LEU A 359 6.37 27.10 -19.34
CA LEU A 359 5.98 28.46 -19.72
C LEU A 359 4.57 28.52 -20.35
N ALA A 360 4.14 27.46 -21.03
CA ALA A 360 2.80 27.33 -21.59
C ALA A 360 1.70 27.23 -20.51
N TYR A 361 1.96 26.49 -19.44
CA TYR A 361 1.01 26.31 -18.33
C TYR A 361 0.96 27.55 -17.39
N ALA A 362 2.09 28.25 -17.25
CA ALA A 362 2.16 29.51 -16.49
C ALA A 362 1.38 30.66 -17.14
N GLY A 363 1.28 30.67 -18.49
CA GLY A 363 0.59 31.70 -19.25
C GLY A 363 -0.93 31.73 -19.01
N THR A 364 -1.56 30.56 -18.83
CA THR A 364 -3.01 30.48 -18.58
C THR A 364 -3.44 30.96 -17.18
N GLY A 365 -2.55 30.83 -16.18
CA GLY A 365 -2.80 31.32 -14.81
C GLY A 365 -2.56 32.83 -14.63
N GLU A 366 -1.58 33.40 -15.36
CA GLU A 366 -1.28 34.83 -15.28
C GLU A 366 -2.30 35.71 -16.05
N GLU A 367 -2.91 35.18 -17.15
CA GLU A 367 -3.98 35.89 -17.82
C GLU A 367 -5.24 36.00 -16.97
N ALA A 368 -5.63 34.92 -16.27
CA ALA A 368 -6.75 34.96 -15.33
C ALA A 368 -6.51 35.95 -14.16
N THR A 369 -5.31 35.97 -13.60
CA THR A 369 -4.95 36.92 -12.53
C THR A 369 -4.81 38.35 -13.04
N ARG A 370 -4.44 38.58 -14.30
CA ARG A 370 -4.41 39.92 -14.92
C ARG A 370 -5.81 40.45 -15.24
N GLU A 371 -6.76 39.60 -15.66
CA GLU A 371 -8.15 40.01 -15.84
C GLU A 371 -8.84 40.31 -14.50
N GLU A 372 -8.60 39.55 -13.47
CA GLU A 372 -9.09 39.87 -12.11
C GLU A 372 -8.51 41.17 -11.58
N ARG A 373 -7.22 41.45 -11.78
CA ARG A 373 -6.59 42.75 -11.38
C ARG A 373 -7.09 43.95 -12.21
N ARG A 374 -7.55 43.75 -13.44
CA ARG A 374 -8.18 44.82 -14.24
C ARG A 374 -9.59 45.14 -13.78
N ASN A 375 -10.30 44.22 -13.16
CA ASN A 375 -11.64 44.44 -12.62
C ASN A 375 -11.64 45.09 -11.20
N TRP A 376 -10.51 45.15 -10.52
CA TRP A 376 -10.36 45.92 -9.28
C TRP A 376 -9.95 47.32 -9.68
N GLY A 377 -10.94 48.15 -10.11
CA GLY A 377 -10.73 49.54 -10.40
C GLY A 377 -10.13 50.23 -9.19
N ILE A 378 -8.93 50.79 -9.38
CA ILE A 378 -8.31 51.74 -8.42
C ILE A 378 -9.25 52.93 -8.38
N ILE A 379 -9.96 53.07 -7.27
CA ILE A 379 -10.62 54.35 -6.92
C ILE A 379 -9.49 55.23 -6.40
N GLU A 380 -8.92 56.08 -7.24
CA GLU A 380 -8.14 57.24 -6.77
C GLU A 380 -9.09 58.18 -6.07
N ILE A 381 -8.88 58.41 -4.82
CA ILE A 381 -9.53 59.48 -4.03
C ILE A 381 -8.58 60.66 -4.09
N ASP A 382 -9.04 61.76 -4.75
CA ASP A 382 -8.45 63.08 -4.66
C ASP A 382 -8.56 63.68 -3.23
#